data_0bc7d4c56a1714398f386e5db50b716a
#
_entry.id   0bc7d4c56a1714398f386e5db50b716a
#
_cell.length_a   1.000
_cell.length_b   1.000
_cell.length_c   1.000
_cell.angle_alpha   90.00
_cell.angle_beta   90.00
_cell.angle_gamma   90.00
#
_symmetry.space_group_name_H-M   'P 1'
#
loop_
_entity.id
_entity.type
_entity.pdbx_description
1 polymer ?
#
loop_
_entity_poly.entity_id
_entity_poly.type
_entity_poly.pdbx_seq_one_letter_code
_entity_poly.pdbx_strand_id
1 'polypeptide(L)'
;QRVLALANKEQRGYITPQEFNLFANQAQIEILEQYFYDINQFGRVHGNSTDYSDMLSLLNEKLGILKVTTTGFALSSGIASLPSDLFKFGHVIVNNYQADEVQRSTVGLMQQSPLTQPSSSIPVYVLENNKIQVYGAGSSCTITYIKKPAKVSWGYVVVAEKAMHDPSNTTNFELHSLEETELVYKILTLAGITLKRTDLSAAAVAMQQAKTQQEKI
;
A
#
# COMPACT_ATOMS: atom_id res chain seq x y z
N GLN A 1 10.45 -8.86 -17.64
CA GLN A 1 10.68 -9.32 -19.01
C GLN A 1 9.62 -8.79 -19.99
N ARG A 2 8.29 -8.91 -19.71
CA ARG A 2 7.20 -8.44 -20.62
C ARG A 2 7.32 -6.97 -20.99
N VAL A 3 7.56 -6.08 -20.01
CA VAL A 3 7.72 -4.63 -20.26
C VAL A 3 8.88 -4.35 -21.20
N LEU A 4 10.04 -4.93 -20.94
CA LEU A 4 11.23 -4.73 -21.79
C LEU A 4 11.03 -5.28 -23.19
N ALA A 5 10.35 -6.42 -23.32
CA ALA A 5 10.03 -7.01 -24.62
C ALA A 5 9.10 -6.10 -25.44
N LEU A 6 8.12 -5.47 -24.82
CA LEU A 6 7.17 -4.57 -25.48
C LEU A 6 7.78 -3.20 -25.79
N ALA A 7 8.52 -2.62 -24.84
CA ALA A 7 9.11 -1.30 -25.00
C ALA A 7 10.27 -1.27 -26.00
N ASN A 8 11.09 -2.33 -26.03
CA ASN A 8 12.30 -2.40 -26.86
C ASN A 8 12.10 -3.10 -28.21
N LYS A 9 10.88 -3.53 -28.55
CA LYS A 9 10.58 -4.35 -29.75
C LYS A 9 11.00 -3.70 -31.06
N GLU A 10 11.02 -2.38 -31.15
CA GLU A 10 11.26 -1.67 -32.42
C GLU A 10 12.58 -0.88 -32.48
N GLN A 11 13.52 -1.13 -31.60
CA GLN A 11 14.84 -0.45 -31.54
C GLN A 11 14.81 1.10 -31.52
N ARG A 12 13.64 1.71 -31.37
CA ARG A 12 13.44 3.18 -31.39
C ARG A 12 13.31 3.82 -30.01
N GLY A 13 13.40 3.05 -28.96
CA GLY A 13 13.40 3.52 -27.58
C GLY A 13 13.95 2.44 -26.68
N TYR A 14 14.97 2.76 -25.91
CA TYR A 14 15.57 1.87 -24.94
C TYR A 14 15.23 2.39 -23.54
N ILE A 15 14.60 1.55 -22.73
CA ILE A 15 14.41 1.81 -21.31
C ILE A 15 15.62 1.26 -20.58
N THR A 16 16.35 2.12 -19.91
CA THR A 16 17.46 1.69 -19.06
C THR A 16 16.94 0.93 -17.82
N PRO A 17 17.74 0.04 -17.23
CA PRO A 17 17.38 -0.63 -15.99
C PRO A 17 17.03 0.34 -14.84
N GLN A 18 17.69 1.49 -14.79
CA GLN A 18 17.43 2.52 -13.78
C GLN A 18 16.07 3.19 -13.98
N GLU A 19 15.75 3.57 -15.21
CA GLU A 19 14.43 4.10 -15.55
C GLU A 19 13.31 3.08 -15.31
N PHE A 20 13.55 1.82 -15.66
CA PHE A 20 12.62 0.74 -15.36
C PHE A 20 12.35 0.65 -13.86
N ASN A 21 13.38 0.66 -13.01
CA ASN A 21 13.24 0.61 -11.56
C ASN A 21 12.46 1.82 -11.02
N LEU A 22 12.66 3.00 -11.60
CA LEU A 22 11.90 4.20 -11.23
C LEU A 22 10.41 4.04 -11.55
N PHE A 23 10.08 3.66 -12.79
CA PHE A 23 8.69 3.47 -13.23
C PHE A 23 8.01 2.32 -12.50
N ALA A 24 8.74 1.23 -12.24
CA ALA A 24 8.23 0.08 -11.50
C ALA A 24 7.82 0.47 -10.06
N ASN A 25 8.66 1.23 -9.36
CA ASN A 25 8.34 1.70 -8.02
C ASN A 25 7.16 2.69 -8.01
N GLN A 26 7.10 3.61 -8.98
CA GLN A 26 5.97 4.52 -9.09
C GLN A 26 4.67 3.78 -9.39
N ALA A 27 4.66 2.86 -10.36
CA ALA A 27 3.49 2.07 -10.71
C ALA A 27 2.98 1.23 -9.53
N GLN A 28 3.88 0.65 -8.74
CA GLN A 28 3.52 -0.13 -7.55
C GLN A 28 2.79 0.73 -6.51
N ILE A 29 3.26 1.94 -6.25
CA ILE A 29 2.62 2.87 -5.31
C ILE A 29 1.26 3.34 -5.84
N GLU A 30 1.17 3.67 -7.14
CA GLU A 30 -0.09 4.10 -7.76
C GLU A 30 -1.18 3.01 -7.69
N ILE A 31 -0.81 1.73 -7.87
CA ILE A 31 -1.76 0.62 -7.70
C ILE A 31 -2.23 0.54 -6.25
N LEU A 32 -1.32 0.68 -5.29
CA LEU A 32 -1.67 0.66 -3.87
C LEU A 32 -2.61 1.82 -3.50
N GLU A 33 -2.34 3.03 -3.97
CA GLU A 33 -3.20 4.19 -3.75
C GLU A 33 -4.59 4.01 -4.37
N GLN A 34 -4.65 3.37 -5.54
CA GLN A 34 -5.91 3.04 -6.21
C GLN A 34 -6.78 2.11 -5.34
N TYR A 35 -6.19 1.10 -4.66
CA TYR A 35 -6.95 0.24 -3.75
C TYR A 35 -7.62 1.02 -2.62
N PHE A 36 -6.92 2.01 -2.04
CA PHE A 36 -7.53 2.85 -0.99
C PHE A 36 -8.64 3.74 -1.54
N TYR A 37 -8.47 4.26 -2.74
CA TYR A 37 -9.53 5.03 -3.40
C TYR A 37 -10.77 4.16 -3.63
N ASP A 38 -10.58 2.96 -4.16
CA ASP A 38 -11.67 2.03 -4.45
C ASP A 38 -12.38 1.57 -3.17
N ILE A 39 -11.65 1.24 -2.10
CA ILE A 39 -12.25 0.91 -0.79
C ILE A 39 -13.09 2.07 -0.26
N ASN A 40 -12.60 3.30 -0.35
CA ASN A 40 -13.36 4.47 0.09
C ASN A 40 -14.60 4.71 -0.77
N GLN A 41 -14.50 4.48 -2.07
CA GLN A 41 -15.63 4.63 -2.99
C GLN A 41 -16.70 3.58 -2.72
N PHE A 42 -16.32 2.30 -2.67
CA PHE A 42 -17.26 1.20 -2.42
C PHE A 42 -17.80 1.19 -0.98
N GLY A 43 -17.01 1.59 0.02
CA GLY A 43 -17.48 1.68 1.40
C GLY A 43 -18.53 2.77 1.64
N ARG A 44 -18.65 3.75 0.73
CA ARG A 44 -19.67 4.82 0.84
C ARG A 44 -20.95 4.51 0.11
N VAL A 45 -20.98 3.52 -0.78
CA VAL A 45 -22.18 3.11 -1.49
C VAL A 45 -23.08 2.35 -0.54
N HIS A 46 -24.20 2.97 -0.16
CA HIS A 46 -25.23 2.35 0.66
C HIS A 46 -26.08 1.44 -0.25
N GLY A 47 -25.86 0.16 -0.16
CA GLY A 47 -26.66 -0.83 -0.89
C GLY A 47 -26.49 -2.21 -0.29
N ASN A 48 -27.58 -2.95 -0.22
CA ASN A 48 -27.61 -4.34 0.22
C ASN A 48 -27.22 -5.30 -0.94
N SER A 49 -26.37 -4.82 -1.85
CA SER A 49 -25.94 -5.59 -3.01
C SER A 49 -24.77 -6.51 -2.61
N THR A 50 -24.90 -7.78 -2.87
CA THR A 50 -23.85 -8.80 -2.68
C THR A 50 -22.61 -8.49 -3.50
N ASP A 51 -22.77 -7.88 -4.67
CA ASP A 51 -21.67 -7.53 -5.58
C ASP A 51 -20.66 -6.57 -4.94
N TYR A 52 -21.14 -5.58 -4.14
CA TYR A 52 -20.24 -4.67 -3.40
C TYR A 52 -19.49 -5.35 -2.26
N SER A 53 -20.13 -6.32 -1.61
CA SER A 53 -19.47 -7.13 -0.57
C SER A 53 -18.32 -7.94 -1.15
N ASP A 54 -18.51 -8.51 -2.33
CA ASP A 54 -17.51 -9.31 -3.01
C ASP A 54 -16.31 -8.44 -3.48
N MET A 55 -16.59 -7.25 -3.98
CA MET A 55 -15.52 -6.28 -4.35
C MET A 55 -14.71 -5.85 -3.15
N LEU A 56 -15.32 -5.54 -2.02
CA LEU A 56 -14.59 -5.20 -0.79
C LEU A 56 -13.78 -6.37 -0.26
N SER A 57 -14.30 -7.59 -0.35
CA SER A 57 -13.58 -8.81 0.03
C SER A 57 -12.35 -9.01 -0.83
N LEU A 58 -12.47 -8.86 -2.15
CA LEU A 58 -11.36 -8.96 -3.10
C LEU A 58 -10.28 -7.88 -2.83
N LEU A 59 -10.69 -6.64 -2.59
CA LEU A 59 -9.76 -5.55 -2.25
C LEU A 59 -9.02 -5.81 -0.93
N ASN A 60 -9.72 -6.36 0.07
CA ASN A 60 -9.09 -6.75 1.33
C ASN A 60 -8.12 -7.92 1.15
N GLU A 61 -8.39 -8.86 0.26
CA GLU A 61 -7.49 -9.95 -0.09
C GLU A 61 -6.23 -9.41 -0.78
N LYS A 62 -6.38 -8.52 -1.76
CA LYS A 62 -5.26 -7.84 -2.44
C LYS A 62 -4.36 -7.08 -1.45
N LEU A 63 -4.95 -6.37 -0.48
CA LEU A 63 -4.21 -5.67 0.57
C LEU A 63 -3.63 -6.61 1.64
N GLY A 64 -4.15 -7.84 1.75
CA GLY A 64 -3.72 -8.83 2.73
C GLY A 64 -2.22 -9.09 2.71
N ILE A 65 -1.59 -9.04 1.54
CA ILE A 65 -0.13 -9.21 1.35
C ILE A 65 0.68 -8.14 2.08
N LEU A 66 0.15 -6.92 2.17
CA LEU A 66 0.80 -5.76 2.79
C LEU A 66 0.34 -5.53 4.23
N LYS A 67 -0.64 -6.30 4.71
CA LYS A 67 -1.18 -6.18 6.06
C LYS A 67 -0.25 -6.85 7.06
N VAL A 68 0.27 -6.08 8.00
CA VAL A 68 1.16 -6.56 9.06
C VAL A 68 0.46 -6.40 10.41
N THR A 69 0.53 -7.46 11.21
CA THR A 69 0.07 -7.43 12.60
C THR A 69 1.28 -7.71 13.51
N THR A 70 1.66 -6.72 14.31
CA THR A 70 2.74 -6.84 15.28
C THR A 70 2.15 -6.98 16.67
N THR A 71 2.35 -8.15 17.27
CA THR A 71 1.96 -8.45 18.66
C THR A 71 3.07 -8.07 19.62
N GLY A 72 2.72 -7.67 20.84
CA GLY A 72 3.71 -7.31 21.85
C GLY A 72 4.51 -6.06 21.55
N PHE A 73 3.93 -5.13 20.80
CA PHE A 73 4.55 -3.84 20.51
C PHE A 73 4.73 -3.04 21.79
N ALA A 74 5.98 -2.89 22.24
CA ALA A 74 6.30 -2.33 23.56
C ALA A 74 5.99 -0.84 23.65
N LEU A 75 5.32 -0.46 24.74
CA LEU A 75 4.98 0.92 25.06
C LEU A 75 5.85 1.39 26.23
N SER A 76 6.65 2.41 26.02
CA SER A 76 7.40 3.08 27.08
C SER A 76 6.59 4.25 27.62
N SER A 77 6.09 4.13 28.85
CA SER A 77 5.15 5.11 29.43
C SER A 77 3.93 5.38 28.56
N GLY A 78 3.42 4.35 27.91
CA GLY A 78 2.29 4.46 26.99
C GLY A 78 2.62 4.99 25.60
N ILE A 79 3.88 5.26 25.28
CA ILE A 79 4.31 5.83 24.01
C ILE A 79 5.22 4.83 23.26
N ALA A 80 5.02 4.72 21.97
CA ALA A 80 5.94 4.00 21.08
C ALA A 80 6.10 4.71 19.73
N SER A 81 7.27 4.52 19.10
CA SER A 81 7.51 5.00 17.74
C SER A 81 6.93 4.01 16.74
N LEU A 82 6.20 4.51 15.75
CA LEU A 82 5.61 3.67 14.71
C LEU A 82 6.70 3.10 13.79
N PRO A 83 6.44 1.95 13.16
CA PRO A 83 7.34 1.37 12.17
C PRO A 83 7.61 2.32 11.01
N SER A 84 8.85 2.33 10.51
CA SER A 84 9.26 3.21 9.39
C SER A 84 8.66 2.83 8.04
N ASP A 85 8.20 1.59 7.92
CA ASP A 85 7.53 1.04 6.75
C ASP A 85 6.01 1.23 6.78
N LEU A 86 5.48 1.92 7.79
CA LEU A 86 4.05 2.18 7.89
C LEU A 86 3.57 3.05 6.73
N PHE A 87 2.57 2.56 6.00
CA PHE A 87 1.87 3.30 4.95
C PHE A 87 0.52 3.81 5.46
N LYS A 88 -0.31 2.91 5.99
CA LYS A 88 -1.61 3.26 6.57
C LYS A 88 -1.84 2.51 7.86
N PHE A 89 -2.19 3.27 8.89
CA PHE A 89 -2.51 2.71 10.19
C PHE A 89 -3.88 2.03 10.16
N GLY A 90 -3.99 0.89 10.84
CA GLY A 90 -5.23 0.13 10.93
C GLY A 90 -5.88 0.28 12.31
N HIS A 91 -5.74 -0.74 13.16
CA HIS A 91 -6.32 -0.75 14.49
C HIS A 91 -5.31 -1.17 15.56
N VAL A 92 -5.62 -0.83 16.78
CA VAL A 92 -4.82 -1.14 17.98
C VAL A 92 -5.64 -1.98 18.92
N ILE A 93 -5.02 -3.00 19.49
CA ILE A 93 -5.60 -3.82 20.55
C ILE A 93 -4.69 -3.71 21.77
N VAL A 94 -5.25 -3.34 22.90
CA VAL A 94 -4.57 -3.24 24.20
C VAL A 94 -5.31 -4.13 25.19
N ASN A 95 -4.62 -5.04 25.86
CA ASN A 95 -5.23 -5.96 26.82
C ASN A 95 -6.48 -6.70 26.29
N ASN A 96 -6.47 -7.13 25.03
CA ASN A 96 -7.59 -7.75 24.30
C ASN A 96 -8.80 -6.85 24.01
N TYR A 97 -8.70 -5.55 24.28
CA TYR A 97 -9.72 -4.56 23.93
C TYR A 97 -9.24 -3.73 22.75
N GLN A 98 -10.11 -3.48 21.81
CA GLN A 98 -9.82 -2.56 20.73
C GLN A 98 -9.75 -1.13 21.29
N ALA A 99 -8.68 -0.42 20.97
CA ALA A 99 -8.54 0.99 21.35
C ALA A 99 -9.12 1.88 20.24
N ASP A 100 -9.78 2.95 20.65
CA ASP A 100 -10.34 3.96 19.75
C ASP A 100 -9.35 5.09 19.49
N GLU A 101 -9.28 5.53 18.24
CA GLU A 101 -8.50 6.71 17.87
C GLU A 101 -9.21 7.99 18.30
N VAL A 102 -8.52 8.81 19.05
CA VAL A 102 -9.04 10.11 19.50
C VAL A 102 -8.02 11.22 19.28
N GLN A 103 -8.50 12.45 19.15
CA GLN A 103 -7.63 13.61 19.11
C GLN A 103 -7.10 13.94 20.50
N ARG A 104 -5.90 14.51 20.57
CA ARG A 104 -5.27 14.89 21.86
C ARG A 104 -6.14 15.82 22.71
N SER A 105 -6.85 16.76 22.08
CA SER A 105 -7.79 17.64 22.77
C SER A 105 -8.93 16.87 23.45
N THR A 106 -9.43 15.82 22.78
CA THR A 106 -10.50 14.97 23.32
C THR A 106 -10.02 14.15 24.51
N VAL A 107 -8.79 13.65 24.51
CA VAL A 107 -8.22 12.93 25.65
C VAL A 107 -8.21 13.80 26.89
N GLY A 108 -7.82 15.08 26.78
CA GLY A 108 -7.82 16.02 27.89
C GLY A 108 -9.21 16.20 28.53
N LEU A 109 -10.25 16.22 27.69
CA LEU A 109 -11.64 16.26 28.16
C LEU A 109 -12.08 14.94 28.81
N MET A 110 -11.73 13.81 28.20
CA MET A 110 -12.07 12.47 28.71
C MET A 110 -11.46 12.24 30.11
N GLN A 111 -10.24 12.71 30.37
CA GLN A 111 -9.55 12.55 31.62
C GLN A 111 -10.20 13.35 32.79
N GLN A 112 -10.97 14.38 32.46
CA GLN A 112 -11.67 15.21 33.49
C GLN A 112 -12.93 14.55 34.02
N SER A 113 -13.48 13.55 33.35
CA SER A 113 -14.70 12.87 33.72
C SER A 113 -14.42 11.41 34.11
N PRO A 114 -14.76 10.98 35.33
CA PRO A 114 -14.60 9.60 35.76
C PRO A 114 -15.35 8.58 34.89
N LEU A 115 -16.40 9.01 34.20
CA LEU A 115 -17.22 8.15 33.34
C LEU A 115 -16.60 7.89 31.98
N THR A 116 -15.84 8.86 31.44
CA THR A 116 -15.23 8.78 30.13
C THR A 116 -13.72 8.56 30.14
N GLN A 117 -13.14 8.53 31.34
CA GLN A 117 -11.69 8.33 31.50
C GLN A 117 -11.23 7.02 30.86
N PRO A 118 -10.19 7.05 30.05
CA PRO A 118 -9.60 5.84 29.48
C PRO A 118 -9.18 4.84 30.56
N SER A 119 -9.52 3.58 30.35
CA SER A 119 -9.24 2.49 31.29
C SER A 119 -8.66 1.28 30.56
N SER A 120 -8.28 0.24 31.28
CA SER A 120 -7.77 -1.01 30.69
C SER A 120 -8.80 -1.73 29.80
N SER A 121 -10.10 -1.48 30.02
CA SER A 121 -11.20 -2.06 29.25
C SER A 121 -11.72 -1.12 28.15
N ILE A 122 -11.41 0.17 28.24
CA ILE A 122 -11.78 1.20 27.26
C ILE A 122 -10.50 2.00 26.94
N PRO A 123 -9.51 1.38 26.28
CA PRO A 123 -8.30 2.08 25.90
C PRO A 123 -8.56 3.03 24.73
N VAL A 124 -7.87 4.15 24.72
CA VAL A 124 -7.85 5.07 23.57
C VAL A 124 -6.42 5.38 23.17
N TYR A 125 -6.21 5.77 21.92
CA TYR A 125 -4.89 6.16 21.45
C TYR A 125 -4.92 7.44 20.62
N VAL A 126 -3.77 8.10 20.58
CA VAL A 126 -3.50 9.29 19.77
C VAL A 126 -2.34 9.01 18.86
N LEU A 127 -2.44 9.41 17.60
CA LEU A 127 -1.37 9.33 16.60
C LEU A 127 -0.80 10.74 16.36
N GLU A 128 0.45 10.98 16.75
CA GLU A 128 1.13 12.24 16.52
C GLU A 128 2.62 12.02 16.25
N ASN A 129 3.19 12.79 15.34
CA ASN A 129 4.63 12.82 15.08
C ASN A 129 5.27 11.44 14.87
N ASN A 130 4.63 10.58 14.11
CA ASN A 130 5.06 9.19 13.89
C ASN A 130 5.19 8.36 15.18
N LYS A 131 4.40 8.70 16.19
CA LYS A 131 4.30 7.98 17.46
C LYS A 131 2.85 7.67 17.78
N ILE A 132 2.67 6.57 18.47
CA ILE A 132 1.40 6.22 19.10
C ILE A 132 1.52 6.49 20.59
N GLN A 133 0.52 7.14 21.15
CA GLN A 133 0.36 7.27 22.60
C GLN A 133 -0.94 6.62 23.01
N VAL A 134 -0.85 5.59 23.85
CA VAL A 134 -1.98 4.81 24.34
C VAL A 134 -2.31 5.26 25.77
N TYR A 135 -3.60 5.44 26.04
CA TYR A 135 -4.15 5.73 27.35
C TYR A 135 -5.05 4.57 27.78
N GLY A 136 -5.00 4.17 29.06
CA GLY A 136 -5.84 3.08 29.57
C GLY A 136 -5.05 1.85 30.06
N ALA A 137 -3.81 2.04 30.52
CA ALA A 137 -2.94 1.03 31.14
C ALA A 137 -2.62 -0.20 30.26
N GLY A 138 -1.41 -0.22 29.74
CA GLY A 138 -0.80 -1.36 29.04
C GLY A 138 0.68 -1.10 28.83
N SER A 139 1.51 -2.11 29.03
CA SER A 139 2.95 -2.05 28.70
C SER A 139 3.24 -2.45 27.27
N SER A 140 2.27 -3.07 26.59
CA SER A 140 2.34 -3.49 25.20
C SER A 140 0.98 -3.45 24.52
N CYS A 141 0.98 -3.35 23.20
CA CYS A 141 -0.22 -3.43 22.38
C CYS A 141 0.03 -4.31 21.15
N THR A 142 -1.04 -4.68 20.47
CA THR A 142 -1.00 -5.27 19.14
C THR A 142 -1.44 -4.19 18.16
N ILE A 143 -0.60 -3.91 17.19
CA ILE A 143 -0.90 -2.96 16.11
C ILE A 143 -1.07 -3.70 14.80
N THR A 144 -2.09 -3.32 14.04
CA THR A 144 -2.28 -3.80 12.67
C THR A 144 -2.19 -2.60 11.73
N TYR A 145 -1.38 -2.72 10.71
CA TYR A 145 -1.18 -1.66 9.73
C TYR A 145 -0.87 -2.23 8.34
N ILE A 146 -0.97 -1.39 7.35
CA ILE A 146 -0.55 -1.70 5.99
C ILE A 146 0.85 -1.12 5.81
N LYS A 147 1.80 -1.99 5.48
CA LYS A 147 3.18 -1.58 5.24
C LYS A 147 3.33 -0.97 3.84
N LYS A 148 4.29 -0.08 3.70
CA LYS A 148 4.75 0.38 2.39
C LYS A 148 5.44 -0.78 1.68
N PRO A 149 5.10 -1.07 0.41
CA PRO A 149 5.75 -2.14 -0.32
C PRO A 149 7.25 -1.86 -0.47
N ALA A 150 8.05 -2.91 -0.49
CA ALA A 150 9.48 -2.81 -0.68
C ALA A 150 9.80 -2.14 -2.04
N LYS A 151 10.90 -1.39 -2.07
CA LYS A 151 11.38 -0.81 -3.33
C LYS A 151 11.81 -1.93 -4.27
N VAL A 152 11.16 -1.99 -5.42
CA VAL A 152 11.50 -2.92 -6.49
C VAL A 152 12.83 -2.55 -7.09
N SER A 153 13.67 -3.54 -7.32
CA SER A 153 14.93 -3.39 -8.02
C SER A 153 15.11 -4.55 -9.00
N TRP A 154 15.15 -4.24 -10.26
CA TRP A 154 15.63 -5.19 -11.27
C TRP A 154 17.15 -5.17 -11.25
N GLY A 155 17.74 -6.18 -10.61
CA GLY A 155 19.19 -6.37 -10.54
C GLY A 155 19.76 -6.74 -11.92
N TYR A 156 20.89 -6.14 -12.26
CA TYR A 156 21.55 -6.44 -13.53
C TYR A 156 23.07 -6.35 -13.39
N VAL A 157 23.73 -7.13 -14.22
CA VAL A 157 25.19 -7.08 -14.43
C VAL A 157 25.43 -6.72 -15.90
N VAL A 158 26.38 -5.83 -16.13
CA VAL A 158 26.77 -5.44 -17.50
C VAL A 158 27.82 -6.41 -18.02
N VAL A 159 27.46 -7.18 -19.06
CA VAL A 159 28.36 -8.09 -19.75
C VAL A 159 28.36 -7.72 -21.22
N ALA A 160 29.54 -7.43 -21.78
CA ALA A 160 29.69 -7.01 -23.16
C ALA A 160 28.71 -5.88 -23.57
N GLU A 161 28.67 -4.81 -22.76
CA GLU A 161 27.81 -3.62 -22.93
C GLU A 161 26.29 -3.89 -22.88
N LYS A 162 25.87 -5.09 -22.50
CA LYS A 162 24.46 -5.46 -22.34
C LYS A 162 24.12 -5.70 -20.86
N ALA A 163 23.00 -5.14 -20.43
CA ALA A 163 22.46 -5.40 -19.08
C ALA A 163 21.82 -6.79 -19.07
N MET A 164 22.39 -7.71 -18.30
CA MET A 164 21.86 -9.04 -18.06
C MET A 164 21.24 -9.11 -16.67
N HIS A 165 20.12 -9.80 -16.54
CA HIS A 165 19.42 -9.96 -15.27
C HIS A 165 20.27 -10.71 -14.24
N ASP A 166 20.37 -10.13 -13.04
CA ASP A 166 21.00 -10.74 -11.87
C ASP A 166 19.94 -11.04 -10.80
N PRO A 167 19.60 -12.31 -10.58
CA PRO A 167 18.62 -12.70 -9.58
C PRO A 167 19.03 -12.34 -8.15
N SER A 168 20.33 -12.30 -7.85
CA SER A 168 20.87 -12.09 -6.50
C SER A 168 20.62 -10.66 -6.00
N ASN A 169 20.56 -9.69 -6.91
CA ASN A 169 20.33 -8.29 -6.60
C ASN A 169 18.93 -7.79 -7.02
N THR A 170 18.00 -8.74 -7.27
CA THR A 170 16.63 -8.42 -7.67
C THR A 170 15.70 -8.42 -6.47
N THR A 171 14.92 -7.35 -6.31
CA THR A 171 13.79 -7.26 -5.37
C THR A 171 12.49 -7.27 -6.16
N ASN A 172 11.65 -8.26 -5.90
CA ASN A 172 10.37 -8.44 -6.57
C ASN A 172 9.29 -7.47 -6.05
N PHE A 173 8.20 -7.37 -6.82
CA PHE A 173 7.00 -6.64 -6.43
C PHE A 173 6.29 -7.33 -5.27
N GLU A 174 5.76 -6.54 -4.37
CA GLU A 174 4.89 -7.00 -3.27
C GLU A 174 3.41 -6.66 -3.59
N LEU A 175 2.94 -7.12 -4.74
CA LEU A 175 1.56 -6.96 -5.19
C LEU A 175 0.90 -8.32 -5.37
N HIS A 176 -0.44 -8.33 -5.36
CA HIS A 176 -1.20 -9.54 -5.66
C HIS A 176 -0.96 -9.97 -7.12
N SER A 177 -0.95 -11.28 -7.37
CA SER A 177 -0.65 -11.84 -8.71
C SER A 177 -1.62 -11.38 -9.80
N LEU A 178 -2.86 -11.06 -9.45
CA LEU A 178 -3.86 -10.51 -10.38
C LEU A 178 -3.47 -9.15 -10.96
N GLU A 179 -2.58 -8.41 -10.29
CA GLU A 179 -2.16 -7.07 -10.70
C GLU A 179 -1.02 -7.06 -11.73
N GLU A 180 -0.47 -8.22 -12.09
CA GLU A 180 0.66 -8.29 -13.03
C GLU A 180 0.35 -7.55 -14.33
N THR A 181 -0.86 -7.71 -14.86
CA THR A 181 -1.26 -7.11 -16.13
C THR A 181 -1.39 -5.58 -16.01
N GLU A 182 -2.02 -5.09 -14.95
CA GLU A 182 -2.17 -3.66 -14.70
C GLU A 182 -0.82 -2.98 -14.47
N LEU A 183 0.05 -3.63 -13.69
CA LEU A 183 1.41 -3.18 -13.44
C LEU A 183 2.19 -3.00 -14.76
N VAL A 184 2.09 -3.97 -15.69
CA VAL A 184 2.73 -3.87 -17.01
C VAL A 184 2.20 -2.67 -17.77
N TYR A 185 0.88 -2.44 -17.79
CA TYR A 185 0.29 -1.30 -18.51
C TYR A 185 0.70 0.03 -17.90
N LYS A 186 0.69 0.18 -16.58
CA LYS A 186 1.14 1.39 -15.89
C LYS A 186 2.61 1.71 -16.20
N ILE A 187 3.49 0.72 -16.11
CA ILE A 187 4.91 0.90 -16.45
C ILE A 187 5.08 1.32 -17.91
N LEU A 188 4.35 0.70 -18.83
CA LEU A 188 4.41 1.06 -20.25
C LEU A 188 3.87 2.47 -20.51
N THR A 189 2.84 2.91 -19.80
CA THR A 189 2.32 4.27 -19.89
C THR A 189 3.37 5.28 -19.46
N LEU A 190 4.01 5.09 -18.32
CA LEU A 190 5.09 5.96 -17.82
C LEU A 190 6.29 5.98 -18.78
N ALA A 191 6.69 4.83 -19.26
CA ALA A 191 7.77 4.71 -20.24
C ALA A 191 7.41 5.38 -21.59
N GLY A 192 6.18 5.24 -22.07
CA GLY A 192 5.69 5.86 -23.29
C GLY A 192 5.70 7.39 -23.24
N ILE A 193 5.34 7.96 -22.09
CA ILE A 193 5.42 9.41 -21.84
C ILE A 193 6.87 9.89 -21.92
N THR A 194 7.79 9.21 -21.25
CA THR A 194 9.21 9.59 -21.20
C THR A 194 9.87 9.48 -22.59
N LEU A 195 9.53 8.45 -23.36
CA LEU A 195 10.04 8.25 -24.71
C LEU A 195 9.32 9.12 -25.76
N LYS A 196 8.37 9.95 -25.36
CA LYS A 196 7.49 10.74 -26.26
C LYS A 196 6.76 9.87 -27.28
N ARG A 197 6.45 8.65 -26.91
CA ARG A 197 5.70 7.67 -27.73
C ARG A 197 4.23 7.67 -27.33
N THR A 198 3.50 8.66 -27.86
CA THR A 198 2.07 8.83 -27.57
C THR A 198 1.24 7.61 -28.02
N ASP A 199 1.66 6.89 -29.03
CA ASP A 199 1.05 5.64 -29.50
C ASP A 199 1.11 4.53 -28.42
N LEU A 200 2.27 4.35 -27.79
CA LEU A 200 2.46 3.35 -26.73
C LEU A 200 1.68 3.73 -25.46
N SER A 201 1.75 5.00 -25.05
CA SER A 201 1.03 5.45 -23.86
C SER A 201 -0.49 5.38 -24.07
N ALA A 202 -1.00 5.77 -25.24
CA ALA A 202 -2.42 5.69 -25.55
C ALA A 202 -2.93 4.23 -25.58
N ALA A 203 -2.19 3.31 -26.17
CA ALA A 203 -2.53 1.90 -26.16
C ALA A 203 -2.54 1.31 -24.75
N ALA A 204 -1.55 1.64 -23.93
CA ALA A 204 -1.47 1.18 -22.55
C ALA A 204 -2.62 1.72 -21.67
N VAL A 205 -2.98 3.00 -21.82
CA VAL A 205 -4.13 3.62 -21.14
C VAL A 205 -5.45 2.96 -21.56
N ALA A 206 -5.65 2.71 -22.87
CA ALA A 206 -6.86 2.06 -23.35
C ALA A 206 -7.00 0.63 -22.78
N MET A 207 -5.92 -0.13 -22.72
CA MET A 207 -5.92 -1.48 -22.12
C MET A 207 -6.18 -1.45 -20.62
N GLN A 208 -5.61 -0.47 -19.90
CA GLN A 208 -5.86 -0.28 -18.47
C GLN A 208 -7.33 0.06 -18.20
N GLN A 209 -7.90 0.98 -18.97
CA GLN A 209 -9.32 1.35 -18.84
C GLN A 209 -10.24 0.17 -19.12
N ALA A 210 -9.96 -0.63 -20.14
CA ALA A 210 -10.74 -1.83 -20.44
C ALA A 210 -10.71 -2.83 -19.28
N LYS A 211 -9.54 -3.07 -18.67
CA LYS A 211 -9.41 -3.95 -17.50
C LYS A 211 -10.20 -3.41 -16.31
N THR A 212 -10.04 -2.12 -15.99
CA THR A 212 -10.76 -1.48 -14.87
C THR A 212 -12.27 -1.54 -15.05
N GLN A 213 -12.78 -1.42 -16.28
CA GLN A 213 -14.19 -1.57 -16.57
C GLN A 213 -14.68 -3.02 -16.36
N GLN A 214 -13.88 -4.01 -16.75
CA GLN A 214 -14.22 -5.42 -16.53
C GLN A 214 -14.24 -5.81 -15.04
N GLU A 215 -13.37 -5.21 -14.22
CA GLU A 215 -13.35 -5.48 -12.77
C GLU A 215 -14.47 -4.79 -11.98
N LYS A 216 -15.14 -3.79 -12.58
CA LYS A 216 -16.21 -3.01 -11.94
C LYS A 216 -17.61 -3.40 -12.37
N ILE A 217 -17.77 -4.40 -13.26
CA ILE A 217 -19.03 -5.01 -13.66
C ILE A 217 -19.27 -6.28 -12.87
#